data_54ef0a8f5c6014624c00a74d48d1e2a0
#
_entry.id   54ef0a8f5c6014624c00a74d48d1e2a0
#
_cell.length_a   1.000
_cell.length_b   1.000
_cell.length_c   1.000
_cell.angle_alpha   90.00
_cell.angle_beta   90.00
_cell.angle_gamma   90.00
#
_symmetry.space_group_name_H-M   'P 1'
#
loop_
_entity.id
_entity.type
_entity.pdbx_description
1 polymer ?
#
loop_
_entity_poly.entity_id
_entity_poly.type
_entity_poly.pdbx_seq_one_letter_code
_entity_poly.pdbx_strand_id
1 'polypeptide(L)'
;MEWGQQMREHQTNMLDSTYQNSNYSYERETRKTLIIDSDDLYNTSANFSLTLQEPFIVDKLSDVYLESFTTFNAEANTVTNRKGFILDIEQFNIQNNSTNKNLFNKLFIPNEDSAGTSTVVHKSKKLNYVCQINPCKLYEITGTITDCPIDSGTPAVALGASTGRFIVEFVIVSRD
;
A
#
# COMPACT_ATOMS: atom_id res chain seq x y z
N MET A 1 -58.86 33.96 -7.25
CA MET A 1 -58.19 32.88 -8.07
C MET A 1 -56.65 33.04 -8.19
N GLU A 2 -56.03 34.06 -7.59
CA GLU A 2 -54.57 34.30 -7.71
C GLU A 2 -53.68 33.51 -6.71
N TRP A 3 -54.20 33.20 -5.52
CA TRP A 3 -53.39 32.52 -4.49
C TRP A 3 -52.98 31.09 -4.85
N GLY A 4 -53.76 30.39 -5.62
CA GLY A 4 -53.46 28.99 -6.00
C GLY A 4 -52.41 28.88 -7.11
N GLN A 5 -52.19 29.93 -7.89
CA GLN A 5 -51.12 29.94 -8.91
C GLN A 5 -49.75 30.28 -8.30
N GLN A 6 -49.68 31.24 -7.39
CA GLN A 6 -48.44 31.58 -6.71
C GLN A 6 -47.86 30.45 -5.86
N MET A 7 -48.73 29.63 -5.21
CA MET A 7 -48.27 28.43 -4.48
C MET A 7 -47.69 27.37 -5.38
N ARG A 8 -48.25 27.14 -6.55
CA ARG A 8 -47.76 26.14 -7.51
C ARG A 8 -46.43 26.56 -8.13
N GLU A 9 -46.26 27.82 -8.47
CA GLU A 9 -44.96 28.34 -8.97
C GLU A 9 -43.86 28.25 -7.92
N HIS A 10 -44.18 28.48 -6.64
CA HIS A 10 -43.21 28.38 -5.57
C HIS A 10 -42.77 26.93 -5.30
N GLN A 11 -43.70 25.96 -5.40
CA GLN A 11 -43.40 24.53 -5.30
C GLN A 11 -42.60 24.03 -6.50
N THR A 12 -42.86 24.48 -7.72
CA THR A 12 -42.12 24.09 -8.91
C THR A 12 -40.66 24.63 -8.83
N ASN A 13 -40.47 25.86 -8.39
CA ASN A 13 -39.15 26.45 -8.22
C ASN A 13 -38.35 25.80 -7.10
N MET A 14 -38.99 25.32 -6.03
CA MET A 14 -38.31 24.53 -4.97
C MET A 14 -37.88 23.15 -5.47
N LEU A 15 -38.72 22.49 -6.28
CA LEU A 15 -38.39 21.19 -6.86
C LEU A 15 -37.23 21.31 -7.88
N ASP A 16 -37.23 22.32 -8.73
CA ASP A 16 -36.15 22.56 -9.68
C ASP A 16 -34.80 22.91 -8.98
N SER A 17 -34.85 23.68 -7.90
CA SER A 17 -33.62 23.97 -7.14
C SER A 17 -33.06 22.77 -6.40
N THR A 18 -33.90 21.79 -6.04
CA THR A 18 -33.48 20.55 -5.38
C THR A 18 -32.87 19.57 -6.40
N TYR A 19 -33.35 19.57 -7.64
CA TYR A 19 -32.80 18.75 -8.72
C TYR A 19 -31.51 19.31 -9.33
N GLN A 20 -31.29 20.63 -9.28
CA GLN A 20 -30.06 21.24 -9.80
C GLN A 20 -28.87 21.12 -8.84
N ASN A 21 -29.08 20.83 -7.57
CA ASN A 21 -28.00 20.64 -6.60
C ASN A 21 -27.54 19.18 -6.46
N SER A 22 -28.03 18.23 -7.25
CA SER A 22 -27.57 16.85 -7.25
C SER A 22 -26.50 16.54 -8.30
N ASN A 23 -25.76 17.53 -8.78
CA ASN A 23 -24.45 17.31 -9.42
C ASN A 23 -23.38 17.00 -8.38
N TYR A 24 -23.68 16.14 -7.42
CA TYR A 24 -22.63 15.31 -6.83
C TYR A 24 -22.19 14.36 -7.94
N SER A 25 -21.17 14.74 -8.69
CA SER A 25 -20.36 13.78 -9.40
C SER A 25 -19.83 12.84 -8.33
N TYR A 26 -20.41 11.66 -8.21
CA TYR A 26 -19.79 10.58 -7.45
C TYR A 26 -18.48 10.31 -8.18
N GLU A 27 -17.39 10.87 -7.63
CA GLU A 27 -16.05 10.50 -8.07
C GLU A 27 -15.97 8.99 -7.96
N ARG A 28 -15.95 8.34 -9.10
CA ARG A 28 -15.94 6.87 -9.16
C ARG A 28 -14.53 6.41 -8.83
N GLU A 29 -14.34 6.02 -7.59
CA GLU A 29 -13.08 5.39 -7.19
C GLU A 29 -12.93 4.05 -7.93
N THR A 30 -11.82 3.89 -8.63
CA THR A 30 -11.41 2.59 -9.17
C THR A 30 -10.32 2.03 -8.28
N ARG A 31 -10.52 0.81 -7.78
CA ARG A 31 -9.57 0.11 -6.91
C ARG A 31 -8.98 -1.08 -7.66
N LYS A 32 -7.66 -1.18 -7.64
CA LYS A 32 -6.90 -2.32 -8.18
C LYS A 32 -6.00 -2.85 -7.06
N THR A 33 -5.84 -4.16 -6.99
CA THR A 33 -4.95 -4.81 -6.01
C THR A 33 -3.70 -5.30 -6.71
N LEU A 34 -2.53 -5.00 -6.14
CA LEU A 34 -1.24 -5.52 -6.54
C LEU A 34 -0.73 -6.43 -5.42
N ILE A 35 -0.59 -7.71 -5.70
CA ILE A 35 -0.01 -8.70 -4.78
C ILE A 35 1.40 -9.03 -5.26
N ILE A 36 2.36 -8.90 -4.36
CA ILE A 36 3.76 -9.24 -4.59
C ILE A 36 4.08 -10.42 -3.68
N ASP A 37 4.45 -11.53 -4.28
CA ASP A 37 4.80 -12.78 -3.62
C ASP A 37 6.22 -13.19 -3.98
N SER A 38 7.06 -13.37 -2.98
CA SER A 38 8.47 -13.71 -3.16
C SER A 38 8.74 -15.22 -3.26
N ASP A 39 7.74 -16.05 -3.52
CA ASP A 39 7.87 -17.53 -3.49
C ASP A 39 9.01 -18.06 -4.37
N ASP A 40 9.30 -17.40 -5.49
CA ASP A 40 10.36 -17.78 -6.42
C ASP A 40 11.76 -17.25 -6.04
N LEU A 41 11.86 -16.51 -4.95
CA LEU A 41 13.12 -15.92 -4.50
C LEU A 41 13.80 -16.82 -3.45
N TYR A 42 14.71 -17.68 -3.88
CA TYR A 42 15.70 -18.27 -2.98
C TYR A 42 16.68 -17.19 -2.50
N ASN A 43 16.34 -16.48 -1.42
CA ASN A 43 17.07 -15.26 -1.14
C ASN A 43 17.86 -15.24 0.13
N THR A 44 19.16 -15.28 -0.10
CA THR A 44 20.17 -14.66 0.74
C THR A 44 20.45 -13.19 0.34
N SER A 45 19.72 -12.63 -0.64
CA SER A 45 19.86 -11.25 -1.11
C SER A 45 18.75 -10.37 -0.59
N ALA A 46 19.08 -9.13 -0.20
CA ALA A 46 18.09 -8.13 0.13
C ALA A 46 17.28 -7.69 -1.08
N ASN A 47 17.85 -7.79 -2.28
CA ASN A 47 17.24 -7.33 -3.52
C ASN A 47 16.29 -8.39 -4.08
N PHE A 48 15.18 -7.96 -4.61
CA PHE A 48 14.25 -8.80 -5.35
C PHE A 48 13.87 -8.18 -6.69
N SER A 49 13.52 -9.04 -7.65
CA SER A 49 12.98 -8.69 -8.95
C SER A 49 11.96 -9.78 -9.32
N LEU A 50 10.71 -9.36 -9.50
CA LEU A 50 9.55 -10.24 -9.64
C LEU A 50 8.74 -9.83 -10.86
N THR A 51 8.62 -10.73 -11.83
CA THR A 51 7.82 -10.52 -13.03
C THR A 51 6.34 -10.74 -12.71
N LEU A 52 5.50 -9.82 -13.11
CA LEU A 52 4.05 -9.93 -12.98
C LEU A 52 3.50 -10.91 -14.03
N GLN A 53 2.50 -11.71 -13.68
CA GLN A 53 1.83 -12.64 -14.61
C GLN A 53 1.19 -11.90 -15.78
N GLU A 54 0.63 -10.73 -15.51
CA GLU A 54 0.11 -9.80 -16.50
C GLU A 54 0.57 -8.38 -16.18
N PRO A 55 0.70 -7.51 -17.18
CA PRO A 55 1.07 -6.12 -16.93
C PRO A 55 0.05 -5.42 -16.05
N PHE A 56 0.50 -4.83 -14.95
CA PHE A 56 -0.35 -4.02 -14.09
C PHE A 56 -0.42 -2.58 -14.63
N ILE A 57 -1.63 -2.16 -15.01
CA ILE A 57 -1.85 -0.86 -15.65
C ILE A 57 -2.42 0.12 -14.63
N VAL A 58 -1.73 1.23 -14.43
CA VAL A 58 -2.20 2.41 -13.69
C VAL A 58 -2.56 3.48 -14.72
N ASP A 59 -3.86 3.72 -14.88
CA ASP A 59 -4.36 4.59 -15.96
C ASP A 59 -4.32 6.07 -15.60
N LYS A 60 -4.40 6.39 -14.31
CA LYS A 60 -4.46 7.75 -13.76
C LYS A 60 -3.53 7.88 -12.56
N LEU A 61 -3.25 9.12 -12.14
CA LEU A 61 -2.60 9.37 -10.86
C LEU A 61 -3.40 8.68 -9.74
N SER A 62 -2.75 7.82 -9.00
CA SER A 62 -3.39 6.94 -8.02
C SER A 62 -2.67 6.95 -6.70
N ASP A 63 -3.43 6.81 -5.63
CA ASP A 63 -2.90 6.62 -4.28
C ASP A 63 -2.63 5.14 -4.04
N VAL A 64 -1.48 4.82 -3.44
CA VAL A 64 -1.07 3.48 -3.07
C VAL A 64 -1.19 3.32 -1.57
N TYR A 65 -1.85 2.23 -1.14
CA TYR A 65 -2.04 1.89 0.27
C TYR A 65 -1.51 0.49 0.54
N LEU A 66 -0.85 0.29 1.67
CA LEU A 66 -0.49 -1.03 2.18
C LEU A 66 -1.73 -1.66 2.83
N GLU A 67 -2.20 -2.78 2.30
CA GLU A 67 -3.33 -3.54 2.85
C GLU A 67 -2.86 -4.62 3.80
N SER A 68 -1.90 -5.45 3.37
CA SER A 68 -1.37 -6.51 4.21
C SER A 68 0.10 -6.80 3.91
N PHE A 69 0.79 -7.34 4.91
CA PHE A 69 2.15 -7.86 4.77
C PHE A 69 2.28 -9.12 5.62
N THR A 70 2.76 -10.19 5.02
CA THR A 70 2.95 -11.48 5.68
C THR A 70 4.33 -12.03 5.37
N THR A 71 5.01 -12.58 6.36
CA THR A 71 6.30 -13.25 6.18
C THR A 71 6.26 -14.68 6.70
N PHE A 72 7.01 -15.55 6.04
CA PHE A 72 7.19 -16.94 6.41
C PHE A 72 8.68 -17.22 6.53
N ASN A 73 9.10 -17.89 7.60
CA ASN A 73 10.48 -18.28 7.85
C ASN A 73 11.51 -17.14 7.65
N ALA A 74 11.07 -15.89 7.83
CA ALA A 74 11.96 -14.76 7.75
C ALA A 74 12.88 -14.72 8.98
N GLU A 75 14.16 -14.43 8.79
CA GLU A 75 15.11 -14.31 9.89
C GLU A 75 14.68 -13.22 10.89
N ALA A 76 14.13 -12.12 10.39
CA ALA A 76 13.61 -11.05 11.22
C ALA A 76 12.44 -11.46 12.13
N ASN A 77 11.74 -12.56 11.86
CA ASN A 77 10.68 -13.08 12.72
C ASN A 77 11.23 -13.76 13.98
N THR A 78 12.41 -14.36 13.89
CA THR A 78 12.98 -15.21 14.95
C THR A 78 13.94 -14.48 15.87
N VAL A 79 14.39 -13.30 15.48
CA VAL A 79 15.37 -12.52 16.23
C VAL A 79 14.65 -11.51 17.12
N THR A 80 14.73 -11.69 18.42
CA THR A 80 14.11 -10.80 19.43
C THR A 80 14.57 -9.34 19.34
N ASN A 81 15.65 -9.08 18.61
CA ASN A 81 16.25 -7.76 18.47
C ASN A 81 15.84 -7.03 17.17
N ARG A 82 14.78 -7.46 16.48
CA ARG A 82 14.30 -6.82 15.26
C ARG A 82 12.97 -6.12 15.51
N LYS A 83 12.88 -4.87 15.09
CA LYS A 83 11.67 -4.04 15.25
C LYS A 83 10.66 -4.24 14.12
N GLY A 84 11.10 -4.72 12.98
CA GLY A 84 10.26 -4.89 11.81
C GLY A 84 11.04 -5.05 10.51
N PHE A 85 10.36 -4.78 9.42
CA PHE A 85 10.86 -4.90 8.07
C PHE A 85 10.98 -3.52 7.43
N ILE A 86 11.99 -3.34 6.60
CA ILE A 86 12.18 -2.16 5.77
C ILE A 86 12.02 -2.62 4.32
N LEU A 87 10.95 -2.18 3.68
CA LEU A 87 10.62 -2.50 2.30
C LEU A 87 10.80 -1.26 1.42
N ASP A 88 11.57 -1.43 0.36
CA ASP A 88 11.78 -0.44 -0.69
C ASP A 88 11.29 -1.03 -2.02
N ILE A 89 10.44 -0.33 -2.74
CA ILE A 89 9.92 -0.72 -4.05
C ILE A 89 10.28 0.39 -5.02
N GLU A 90 11.13 0.08 -5.99
CA GLU A 90 11.70 1.07 -6.92
C GLU A 90 10.63 1.78 -7.77
N GLN A 91 9.51 1.10 -8.06
CA GLN A 91 8.40 1.67 -8.81
C GLN A 91 7.54 2.63 -8.00
N PHE A 92 7.71 2.65 -6.67
CA PHE A 92 6.95 3.51 -5.76
C PHE A 92 7.81 4.71 -5.34
N ASN A 93 7.31 5.92 -5.59
CA ASN A 93 7.97 7.13 -5.12
C ASN A 93 7.60 7.40 -3.66
N ILE A 94 8.13 6.59 -2.75
CA ILE A 94 7.89 6.74 -1.31
C ILE A 94 8.62 7.99 -0.82
N GLN A 95 7.86 8.93 -0.28
CA GLN A 95 8.37 10.19 0.24
C GLN A 95 8.09 10.27 1.74
N ASN A 96 9.01 9.78 2.53
CA ASN A 96 9.02 9.97 3.97
C ASN A 96 10.33 10.58 4.44
N ASN A 97 10.31 11.19 5.60
CA ASN A 97 11.51 11.70 6.24
C ASN A 97 11.77 10.91 7.52
N SER A 98 13.05 10.65 7.80
CA SER A 98 13.45 9.88 8.97
C SER A 98 14.77 10.38 9.55
N THR A 99 14.88 10.35 10.87
CA THR A 99 16.16 10.53 11.56
C THR A 99 17.10 9.33 11.38
N ASN A 100 16.57 8.20 10.92
CA ASN A 100 17.34 7.00 10.59
C ASN A 100 17.48 6.87 9.08
N LYS A 101 18.72 6.93 8.57
CA LYS A 101 19.02 6.83 7.13
C LYS A 101 18.48 5.56 6.46
N ASN A 102 18.33 4.47 7.22
CA ASN A 102 17.85 3.20 6.68
C ASN A 102 16.33 3.21 6.45
N LEU A 103 15.61 4.18 7.03
CA LEU A 103 14.15 4.34 6.89
C LEU A 103 13.77 5.50 5.96
N PHE A 104 14.75 6.24 5.47
CA PHE A 104 14.50 7.38 4.60
C PHE A 104 14.01 6.91 3.24
N ASN A 105 12.86 7.43 2.80
CA ASN A 105 12.17 7.05 1.55
C ASN A 105 11.86 5.54 1.42
N LYS A 106 11.61 4.87 2.55
CA LYS A 106 11.27 3.45 2.57
C LYS A 106 10.05 3.17 3.43
N LEU A 107 9.38 2.07 3.18
CA LEU A 107 8.25 1.62 3.97
C LEU A 107 8.74 0.83 5.19
N PHE A 108 8.37 1.31 6.38
CA PHE A 108 8.60 0.56 7.61
C PHE A 108 7.35 -0.23 7.99
N ILE A 109 7.52 -1.54 8.16
CA ILE A 109 6.46 -2.46 8.57
C ILE A 109 6.85 -3.01 9.94
N PRO A 110 6.17 -2.61 11.02
CA PRO A 110 6.51 -3.04 12.36
C PRO A 110 6.29 -4.55 12.53
N ASN A 111 7.15 -5.19 13.28
CA ASN A 111 6.96 -6.57 13.71
C ASN A 111 6.00 -6.59 14.90
N GLU A 112 4.77 -7.01 14.68
CA GLU A 112 3.71 -6.99 15.71
C GLU A 112 3.77 -8.19 16.65
N ASP A 113 4.39 -9.28 16.22
CA ASP A 113 4.52 -10.49 17.01
C ASP A 113 6.01 -10.84 17.23
N SER A 114 6.46 -10.63 18.44
CA SER A 114 7.83 -10.91 18.86
C SER A 114 8.05 -12.33 19.38
N ALA A 115 7.06 -13.19 19.36
CA ALA A 115 7.05 -14.45 20.10
C ALA A 115 7.83 -15.59 19.42
N GLY A 116 8.74 -15.32 18.48
CA GLY A 116 9.59 -16.36 17.88
C GLY A 116 8.87 -17.32 16.96
N THR A 117 7.75 -16.88 16.38
CA THR A 117 7.03 -17.68 15.38
C THR A 117 7.68 -17.56 14.02
N SER A 118 7.74 -18.64 13.28
CA SER A 118 8.28 -18.68 11.91
C SER A 118 7.39 -17.95 10.89
N THR A 119 6.17 -17.62 11.27
CA THR A 119 5.18 -16.96 10.43
C THR A 119 4.58 -15.76 11.15
N VAL A 120 4.64 -14.60 10.54
CA VAL A 120 4.08 -13.36 11.08
C VAL A 120 3.15 -12.74 10.05
N VAL A 121 1.95 -12.38 10.50
CA VAL A 121 0.95 -11.69 9.68
C VAL A 121 0.81 -10.27 10.21
N HIS A 122 1.26 -9.32 9.44
CA HIS A 122 1.07 -7.91 9.71
C HIS A 122 -0.16 -7.42 8.95
N LYS A 123 -1.24 -7.18 9.67
CA LYS A 123 -2.42 -6.54 9.08
C LYS A 123 -2.37 -5.06 9.38
N SER A 124 -2.49 -4.27 8.35
CA SER A 124 -2.70 -2.84 8.56
C SER A 124 -4.01 -2.64 9.30
N LYS A 125 -3.95 -1.96 10.46
CA LYS A 125 -5.15 -1.58 11.24
C LYS A 125 -5.87 -0.38 10.62
N LYS A 126 -5.25 0.29 9.65
CA LYS A 126 -5.76 1.43 8.88
C LYS A 126 -5.18 1.34 7.48
N LEU A 127 -5.87 1.90 6.50
CA LEU A 127 -5.31 2.14 5.19
C LEU A 127 -4.03 2.96 5.36
N ASN A 128 -2.88 2.29 5.27
CA ASN A 128 -1.58 2.94 5.36
C ASN A 128 -1.23 3.49 3.99
N TYR A 129 -1.44 4.79 3.81
CA TYR A 129 -0.97 5.50 2.64
C TYR A 129 0.55 5.33 2.51
N VAL A 130 0.99 4.93 1.32
CA VAL A 130 2.39 4.70 1.00
C VAL A 130 2.93 5.83 0.14
N CYS A 131 2.32 6.06 -1.01
CA CYS A 131 2.74 7.08 -1.98
C CYS A 131 1.68 7.33 -3.04
N GLN A 132 1.96 8.26 -3.94
CA GLN A 132 1.26 8.37 -5.23
C GLN A 132 2.08 7.73 -6.34
N ILE A 133 1.38 7.10 -7.29
CA ILE A 133 1.97 6.54 -8.50
C ILE A 133 1.36 7.22 -9.72
N ASN A 134 2.24 7.64 -10.64
CA ASN A 134 1.83 8.21 -11.92
C ASN A 134 1.27 7.12 -12.85
N PRO A 135 0.48 7.51 -13.87
CA PRO A 135 0.08 6.58 -14.92
C PRO A 135 1.27 5.83 -15.50
N CYS A 136 1.21 4.51 -15.45
CA CYS A 136 2.29 3.65 -15.90
C CYS A 136 1.80 2.23 -16.19
N LYS A 137 2.68 1.43 -16.78
CA LYS A 137 2.46 0.01 -17.03
C LYS A 137 3.62 -0.76 -16.43
N LEU A 138 3.34 -1.53 -15.40
CA LEU A 138 4.33 -2.32 -14.67
C LEU A 138 4.33 -3.75 -15.19
N TYR A 139 5.51 -4.27 -15.51
CA TYR A 139 5.73 -5.66 -15.93
C TYR A 139 6.49 -6.45 -14.87
N GLU A 140 7.24 -5.72 -14.08
CA GLU A 140 8.15 -6.23 -13.08
C GLU A 140 8.13 -5.32 -11.86
N ILE A 141 8.30 -5.90 -10.68
CA ILE A 141 8.48 -5.17 -9.43
C ILE A 141 9.86 -5.50 -8.87
N THR A 142 10.65 -4.46 -8.68
CA THR A 142 12.01 -4.53 -8.11
C THR A 142 12.09 -3.79 -6.80
N GLY A 143 12.97 -4.25 -5.92
CA GLY A 143 13.12 -3.60 -4.64
C GLY A 143 14.07 -4.29 -3.68
N THR A 144 14.02 -3.87 -2.43
CA THR A 144 14.80 -4.47 -1.35
C THR A 144 13.95 -4.74 -0.12
N ILE A 145 14.27 -5.81 0.61
CA ILE A 145 13.69 -6.11 1.90
C ILE A 145 14.80 -6.37 2.92
N THR A 146 14.82 -5.59 3.99
CA THR A 146 15.78 -5.72 5.09
C THR A 146 15.07 -5.64 6.42
N ASP A 147 15.74 -6.05 7.48
CA ASP A 147 15.25 -5.87 8.84
C ASP A 147 15.47 -4.44 9.36
N CYS A 148 14.79 -4.11 10.43
CA CYS A 148 15.05 -2.92 11.23
C CYS A 148 15.55 -3.37 12.61
N PRO A 149 16.86 -3.27 12.90
CA PRO A 149 17.40 -3.66 14.19
C PRO A 149 16.94 -2.74 15.32
N ILE A 150 16.93 -3.26 16.54
CA ILE A 150 16.55 -2.49 17.76
C ILE A 150 17.57 -1.40 18.08
N ASP A 151 18.84 -1.72 17.89
CA ASP A 151 19.95 -0.79 18.08
C ASP A 151 20.35 -0.10 16.78
N SER A 152 21.43 0.66 16.79
CA SER A 152 21.98 1.33 15.61
C SER A 152 22.71 0.38 14.65
N GLY A 153 22.48 -0.91 14.75
CA GLY A 153 23.12 -1.92 13.91
C GLY A 153 22.80 -1.77 12.42
N THR A 154 23.59 -2.42 11.60
CA THR A 154 23.37 -2.46 10.17
C THR A 154 22.19 -3.38 9.84
N PRO A 155 21.20 -2.93 9.03
CA PRO A 155 20.14 -3.80 8.53
C PRO A 155 20.71 -5.02 7.81
N ALA A 156 20.16 -6.19 8.10
CA ALA A 156 20.50 -7.43 7.44
C ALA A 156 19.37 -7.84 6.46
N VAL A 157 19.60 -8.91 5.72
CA VAL A 157 18.56 -9.48 4.85
C VAL A 157 17.43 -10.02 5.73
N ALA A 158 16.23 -9.47 5.57
CA ALA A 158 15.07 -9.84 6.40
C ALA A 158 14.66 -11.30 6.20
N LEU A 159 14.87 -11.83 5.00
CA LEU A 159 14.49 -13.19 4.61
C LEU A 159 15.62 -14.21 4.76
N GLY A 160 16.76 -13.88 5.34
CA GLY A 160 18.06 -14.55 5.45
C GLY A 160 18.13 -16.08 5.35
N ALA A 161 17.01 -16.80 5.51
CA ALA A 161 16.92 -18.23 5.29
C ALA A 161 16.55 -18.55 3.84
N SER A 162 17.06 -19.66 3.32
CA SER A 162 16.76 -20.15 1.96
C SER A 162 15.27 -20.44 1.70
N THR A 163 14.46 -20.51 2.74
CA THR A 163 13.01 -20.72 2.71
C THR A 163 12.20 -19.49 3.11
N GLY A 164 12.86 -18.35 3.29
CA GLY A 164 12.18 -17.11 3.65
C GLY A 164 11.31 -16.61 2.50
N ARG A 165 10.07 -16.21 2.81
CA ARG A 165 9.09 -15.71 1.85
C ARG A 165 8.35 -14.54 2.45
N PHE A 166 7.97 -13.57 1.62
CA PHE A 166 7.00 -12.56 1.99
C PHE A 166 5.88 -12.45 0.96
N ILE A 167 4.72 -12.04 1.42
CA ILE A 167 3.60 -11.63 0.58
C ILE A 167 3.18 -10.25 1.04
N VAL A 168 3.13 -9.31 0.11
CA VAL A 168 2.62 -7.95 0.38
C VAL A 168 1.50 -7.62 -0.58
N GLU A 169 0.45 -7.00 -0.06
CA GLU A 169 -0.71 -6.56 -0.81
C GLU A 169 -0.85 -5.05 -0.74
N PHE A 170 -0.93 -4.42 -1.89
CA PHE A 170 -1.20 -3.00 -2.05
C PHE A 170 -2.55 -2.79 -2.73
N VAL A 171 -3.29 -1.82 -2.23
CA VAL A 171 -4.49 -1.31 -2.90
C VAL A 171 -4.15 0.02 -3.56
N ILE A 172 -4.40 0.10 -4.86
CA ILE A 172 -4.15 1.28 -5.68
C ILE A 172 -5.49 1.89 -6.04
N VAL A 173 -5.69 3.14 -5.62
CA VAL A 173 -6.96 3.86 -5.72
C VAL A 173 -6.79 5.04 -6.65
N SER A 174 -7.50 5.05 -7.77
CA SER A 174 -7.60 6.19 -8.67
C SER A 174 -8.96 6.86 -8.55
N ARG A 175 -8.99 8.18 -8.66
CA ARG A 175 -10.20 9.00 -8.64
C ARG A 175 -10.41 9.65 -9.99
N ASP A 176 -11.67 9.69 -10.42
CA ASP A 176 -12.07 10.38 -11.66
C ASP A 176 -12.16 11.89 -11.46
#